data_0140b625c388710d1263444ad29181e0
#
_entry.id   0140b625c388710d1263444ad29181e0
#
_cell.length_a   1.000
_cell.length_b   1.000
_cell.length_c   1.000
_cell.angle_alpha   90.00
_cell.angle_beta   90.00
_cell.angle_gamma   90.00
#
_symmetry.space_group_name_H-M   'P 1'
#
loop_
_entity.id
_entity.type
_entity.pdbx_description
1 polymer ?
#
loop_
_entity_poly.entity_id
_entity_poly.type
_entity_poly.pdbx_seq_one_letter_code
_entity_poly.pdbx_strand_id
1 'polypeptide(L)'
;MLTLVFMFVFMFGEVAVLDNGLALRPPMGWMSWGYYMCSVDCDSNPNKCLNEKLILSVADTFYNDGYLDAGYEYIIIDDCWAEKERDKLGRLVPDHKRFPHGMKYIADYIHSRGLKFGMYTNVAEVTCMRYPGSKDHFYIDSKLFAEWGVDYIKVDGCFVGEEFLNTAYIKFGQHLNATGRPIVYSCSWPYYIEFIHKKTLILGTGSLTDNQSRVHIAVYVMLAAPLLLSCDMKKITDYEKQLLLNLDLIAIAQDSLGVMGKPYELQNSVTLWVKPHLPRKGDKYHSVSFALVNLQSESSSVSFTPGSYSLNSTDGYTVMDIFQRKFIRNVTLRDSISVEVPAEDVIIYTLFPL
;
A
#
# COMPACT_ATOMS: atom_id res chain seq x y z
N MET A 1 58.39 -20.35 23.75
CA MET A 1 56.93 -20.62 23.78
C MET A 1 56.25 -19.44 23.10
N LEU A 2 55.94 -19.59 21.82
CA LEU A 2 55.30 -18.52 21.04
C LEU A 2 53.80 -18.79 21.04
N THR A 3 53.05 -17.90 21.66
CA THR A 3 51.56 -17.96 21.69
C THR A 3 51.02 -17.26 20.44
N LEU A 4 50.55 -18.08 19.47
CA LEU A 4 49.82 -17.56 18.31
C LEU A 4 48.41 -17.12 18.78
N VAL A 5 48.14 -15.82 18.69
CA VAL A 5 46.80 -15.26 18.85
C VAL A 5 46.09 -15.36 17.48
N PHE A 6 45.15 -16.28 17.36
CA PHE A 6 44.23 -16.31 16.20
C PHE A 6 43.22 -15.18 16.35
N MET A 7 43.38 -14.14 15.52
CA MET A 7 42.39 -13.08 15.37
C MET A 7 41.29 -13.60 14.46
N PHE A 8 40.15 -14.02 15.01
CA PHE A 8 38.93 -14.27 14.25
C PHE A 8 38.37 -12.94 13.75
N VAL A 9 38.60 -12.60 12.48
CA VAL A 9 37.89 -11.55 11.82
C VAL A 9 36.49 -12.07 11.52
N PHE A 10 35.53 -11.71 12.35
CA PHE A 10 34.11 -11.83 12.00
C PHE A 10 33.84 -10.85 10.85
N MET A 11 33.81 -11.36 9.62
CA MET A 11 33.20 -10.66 8.50
C MET A 11 31.67 -10.64 8.77
N PHE A 12 31.21 -9.60 9.45
CA PHE A 12 29.80 -9.22 9.37
C PHE A 12 29.59 -8.78 7.91
N GLY A 13 29.05 -9.65 7.09
CA GLY A 13 28.48 -9.24 5.83
C GLY A 13 27.38 -8.21 6.15
N GLU A 14 27.65 -6.94 5.88
CA GLU A 14 26.59 -5.93 5.89
C GLU A 14 25.56 -6.40 4.86
N VAL A 15 24.39 -6.80 5.35
CA VAL A 15 23.20 -6.91 4.49
C VAL A 15 22.88 -5.48 4.11
N ALA A 16 23.44 -5.01 2.99
CA ALA A 16 23.08 -3.73 2.42
C ALA A 16 21.62 -3.82 2.00
N VAL A 17 20.73 -3.44 2.89
CA VAL A 17 19.34 -3.11 2.53
C VAL A 17 19.44 -1.96 1.53
N LEU A 18 18.81 -2.14 0.37
CA LEU A 18 18.75 -1.08 -0.67
C LEU A 18 17.95 0.10 -0.10
N ASP A 19 18.64 0.99 0.61
CA ASP A 19 18.06 2.25 1.06
C ASP A 19 18.29 3.31 -0.04
N ASN A 20 17.23 3.55 -0.82
CA ASN A 20 17.20 4.61 -1.83
C ASN A 20 16.36 5.82 -1.39
N GLY A 21 16.01 5.90 -0.11
CA GLY A 21 15.20 6.96 0.48
C GLY A 21 13.73 6.98 0.07
N LEU A 22 13.26 5.94 -0.64
CA LEU A 22 11.86 5.84 -1.10
C LEU A 22 11.01 4.97 -0.17
N ALA A 23 9.69 5.14 -0.29
CA ALA A 23 8.68 4.38 0.47
C ALA A 23 8.89 4.39 2.00
N LEU A 24 9.45 5.49 2.54
CA LEU A 24 9.55 5.73 3.99
C LEU A 24 8.16 5.82 4.64
N ARG A 25 7.14 6.05 3.84
CA ARG A 25 5.73 5.97 4.19
C ARG A 25 5.05 5.02 3.21
N PRO A 26 3.92 4.36 3.60
CA PRO A 26 3.22 3.46 2.70
C PRO A 26 2.81 4.18 1.40
N PRO A 27 3.10 3.65 0.21
CA PRO A 27 2.67 4.25 -1.05
C PRO A 27 1.15 4.39 -1.13
N MET A 28 0.70 5.51 -1.71
CA MET A 28 -0.71 5.78 -1.97
C MET A 28 -0.91 5.98 -3.48
N GLY A 29 -1.98 5.41 -4.03
CA GLY A 29 -2.21 5.49 -5.47
C GLY A 29 -3.30 4.57 -5.99
N TRP A 30 -3.20 4.19 -7.26
CA TRP A 30 -4.08 3.25 -7.92
C TRP A 30 -3.29 2.16 -8.64
N MET A 31 -3.85 0.94 -8.66
CA MET A 31 -3.28 -0.22 -9.33
C MET A 31 -4.36 -0.96 -10.10
N SER A 32 -4.10 -1.37 -11.32
CA SER A 32 -5.11 -1.95 -12.20
C SER A 32 -5.64 -3.34 -11.77
N TRP A 33 -4.91 -4.09 -10.91
CA TRP A 33 -5.15 -5.51 -10.72
C TRP A 33 -6.52 -5.87 -10.11
N GLY A 34 -6.94 -5.24 -9.02
CA GLY A 34 -8.10 -5.71 -8.24
C GLY A 34 -9.43 -5.70 -9.00
N TYR A 35 -9.61 -4.74 -9.92
CA TYR A 35 -10.83 -4.63 -10.71
C TYR A 35 -10.66 -5.02 -12.17
N TYR A 36 -9.57 -4.57 -12.81
CA TYR A 36 -9.37 -4.81 -14.24
C TYR A 36 -8.70 -6.14 -14.53
N MET A 37 -7.87 -6.65 -13.60
CA MET A 37 -7.11 -7.90 -13.76
C MET A 37 -6.46 -7.97 -15.16
N CYS A 38 -6.63 -9.06 -15.87
CA CYS A 38 -6.17 -9.28 -17.24
C CYS A 38 -7.29 -9.06 -18.26
N SER A 39 -8.05 -7.98 -18.13
CA SER A 39 -9.11 -7.61 -19.08
C SER A 39 -8.50 -7.00 -20.33
N VAL A 40 -8.10 -7.83 -21.28
CA VAL A 40 -7.35 -7.44 -22.50
C VAL A 40 -8.20 -7.43 -23.76
N ASP A 41 -9.45 -7.91 -23.71
CA ASP A 41 -10.40 -7.87 -24.82
C ASP A 41 -11.13 -6.54 -24.85
N CYS A 42 -10.53 -5.56 -25.53
CA CYS A 42 -11.07 -4.21 -25.68
C CYS A 42 -12.24 -4.13 -26.67
N ASP A 43 -12.34 -5.08 -27.57
CA ASP A 43 -13.38 -5.08 -28.59
C ASP A 43 -14.74 -5.49 -27.99
N SER A 44 -14.74 -6.56 -27.19
CA SER A 44 -15.95 -7.04 -26.52
C SER A 44 -16.29 -6.26 -25.24
N ASN A 45 -15.27 -5.73 -24.53
CA ASN A 45 -15.43 -5.06 -23.24
C ASN A 45 -14.68 -3.72 -23.17
N PRO A 46 -15.03 -2.71 -24.00
CA PRO A 46 -14.28 -1.46 -24.09
C PRO A 46 -14.23 -0.67 -22.77
N ASN A 47 -15.26 -0.82 -21.92
CA ASN A 47 -15.35 -0.11 -20.64
C ASN A 47 -14.57 -0.79 -19.49
N LYS A 48 -14.15 -2.02 -19.67
CA LYS A 48 -13.37 -2.78 -18.67
C LYS A 48 -12.00 -3.20 -19.22
N CYS A 49 -11.53 -2.61 -20.26
CA CYS A 49 -10.26 -2.98 -20.89
C CYS A 49 -9.07 -2.27 -20.26
N LEU A 50 -8.03 -3.04 -19.93
CA LEU A 50 -6.73 -2.51 -19.52
C LEU A 50 -6.00 -1.96 -20.76
N ASN A 51 -6.05 -0.65 -20.95
CA ASN A 51 -5.46 0.04 -22.09
C ASN A 51 -4.96 1.46 -21.72
N GLU A 52 -4.26 2.10 -22.65
CA GLU A 52 -3.73 3.45 -22.50
C GLU A 52 -4.79 4.47 -22.08
N LYS A 53 -5.96 4.47 -22.75
CA LYS A 53 -7.06 5.40 -22.46
C LYS A 53 -7.53 5.29 -21.00
N LEU A 54 -7.63 4.09 -20.46
CA LEU A 54 -7.96 3.88 -19.05
C LEU A 54 -6.91 4.54 -18.16
N ILE A 55 -5.62 4.27 -18.39
CA ILE A 55 -4.54 4.77 -17.53
C ILE A 55 -4.49 6.29 -17.53
N LEU A 56 -4.58 6.91 -18.71
CA LEU A 56 -4.63 8.38 -18.83
C LEU A 56 -5.87 8.96 -18.11
N SER A 57 -7.04 8.32 -18.24
CA SER A 57 -8.25 8.73 -17.52
C SER A 57 -8.13 8.64 -16.00
N VAL A 58 -7.46 7.61 -15.47
CA VAL A 58 -7.21 7.50 -14.03
C VAL A 58 -6.26 8.61 -13.56
N ALA A 59 -5.21 8.90 -14.32
CA ALA A 59 -4.30 10.00 -14.01
C ALA A 59 -5.01 11.35 -13.99
N ASP A 60 -5.91 11.59 -14.95
CA ASP A 60 -6.74 12.81 -14.99
C ASP A 60 -7.68 12.90 -13.78
N THR A 61 -8.30 11.78 -13.36
CA THR A 61 -9.14 11.74 -12.16
C THR A 61 -8.33 12.07 -10.91
N PHE A 62 -7.12 11.51 -10.78
CA PHE A 62 -6.26 11.79 -9.62
C PHE A 62 -5.83 13.25 -9.55
N TYR A 63 -5.53 13.86 -10.69
CA TYR A 63 -5.15 15.25 -10.80
C TYR A 63 -6.34 16.21 -10.54
N ASN A 64 -7.52 15.93 -11.12
CA ASN A 64 -8.65 16.86 -11.08
C ASN A 64 -9.53 16.74 -9.83
N ASP A 65 -9.58 15.56 -9.20
CA ASP A 65 -10.56 15.22 -8.18
C ASP A 65 -10.01 15.27 -6.74
N GLY A 66 -8.80 15.82 -6.56
CA GLY A 66 -8.18 16.06 -5.24
C GLY A 66 -7.41 14.86 -4.67
N TYR A 67 -7.27 13.75 -5.40
CA TYR A 67 -6.49 12.61 -4.92
C TYR A 67 -5.00 12.95 -4.80
N LEU A 68 -4.43 13.65 -5.78
CA LEU A 68 -3.02 14.09 -5.73
C LEU A 68 -2.79 15.00 -4.53
N ASP A 69 -3.66 15.98 -4.29
CA ASP A 69 -3.57 16.91 -3.15
C ASP A 69 -3.66 16.18 -1.80
N ALA A 70 -4.39 15.07 -1.76
CA ALA A 70 -4.49 14.19 -0.59
C ALA A 70 -3.29 13.23 -0.42
N GLY A 71 -2.33 13.20 -1.38
CA GLY A 71 -1.11 12.40 -1.32
C GLY A 71 -1.15 11.08 -2.09
N TYR A 72 -2.17 10.82 -2.90
CA TYR A 72 -2.20 9.68 -3.82
C TYR A 72 -1.38 10.00 -5.07
N GLU A 73 -0.18 9.43 -5.19
CA GLU A 73 0.78 9.82 -6.22
C GLU A 73 1.00 8.74 -7.30
N TYR A 74 0.73 7.47 -7.03
CA TYR A 74 1.13 6.38 -7.92
C TYR A 74 -0.03 5.91 -8.80
N ILE A 75 0.23 5.79 -10.12
CA ILE A 75 -0.65 5.10 -11.08
C ILE A 75 0.11 3.90 -11.61
N ILE A 76 -0.36 2.69 -11.26
CA ILE A 76 0.38 1.44 -11.47
C ILE A 76 -0.38 0.52 -12.42
N ILE A 77 0.28 0.14 -13.52
CA ILE A 77 -0.19 -0.91 -14.42
C ILE A 77 0.34 -2.25 -13.91
N ASP A 78 -0.58 -3.14 -13.54
CA ASP A 78 -0.26 -4.51 -13.11
C ASP A 78 -0.08 -5.45 -14.32
N ASP A 79 -0.12 -6.77 -14.16
CA ASP A 79 0.12 -7.79 -15.18
C ASP A 79 -0.69 -7.55 -16.49
N CYS A 80 -0.32 -8.24 -17.55
CA CYS A 80 -1.01 -8.25 -18.85
C CYS A 80 -0.84 -6.98 -19.72
N TRP A 81 0.15 -6.16 -19.44
CA TRP A 81 0.43 -4.96 -20.25
C TRP A 81 1.30 -5.24 -21.49
N ALA A 82 2.06 -6.32 -21.48
CA ALA A 82 3.06 -6.63 -22.51
C ALA A 82 2.47 -7.45 -23.67
N GLU A 83 3.22 -7.52 -24.77
CA GLU A 83 3.06 -8.53 -25.81
C GLU A 83 3.43 -9.93 -25.28
N LYS A 84 3.03 -10.98 -25.99
CA LYS A 84 3.32 -12.37 -25.61
C LYS A 84 4.78 -12.77 -25.83
N GLU A 85 5.52 -11.99 -26.59
CA GLU A 85 6.93 -12.24 -26.91
C GLU A 85 7.77 -10.99 -26.69
N ARG A 86 9.04 -11.19 -26.37
CA ARG A 86 10.04 -10.13 -26.34
C ARG A 86 10.48 -9.76 -27.76
N ASP A 87 11.03 -8.58 -27.93
CA ASP A 87 11.61 -8.18 -29.22
C ASP A 87 12.92 -8.95 -29.52
N LYS A 88 13.47 -8.71 -30.71
CA LYS A 88 14.72 -9.36 -31.17
C LYS A 88 15.96 -9.03 -30.32
N LEU A 89 15.89 -8.01 -29.49
CA LEU A 89 16.93 -7.61 -28.54
C LEU A 89 16.63 -8.14 -27.10
N GLY A 90 15.62 -8.98 -26.95
CA GLY A 90 15.22 -9.55 -25.66
C GLY A 90 14.48 -8.57 -24.75
N ARG A 91 13.99 -7.43 -25.23
CA ARG A 91 13.28 -6.41 -24.43
C ARG A 91 11.80 -6.74 -24.34
N LEU A 92 11.18 -6.40 -23.21
CA LEU A 92 9.74 -6.39 -23.06
C LEU A 92 9.11 -5.37 -24.01
N VAL A 93 7.96 -5.72 -24.58
CA VAL A 93 7.24 -4.89 -25.55
C VAL A 93 5.83 -4.63 -25.01
N PRO A 94 5.39 -3.35 -24.93
CA PRO A 94 3.98 -3.05 -24.64
C PRO A 94 3.07 -3.59 -25.74
N ASP A 95 1.87 -4.08 -25.37
CA ASP A 95 0.86 -4.49 -26.35
C ASP A 95 0.48 -3.31 -27.26
N HIS A 96 0.82 -3.40 -28.54
CA HIS A 96 0.69 -2.30 -29.50
C HIS A 96 -0.75 -1.84 -29.74
N LYS A 97 -1.72 -2.75 -29.60
CA LYS A 97 -3.14 -2.42 -29.79
C LYS A 97 -3.69 -1.63 -28.60
N ARG A 98 -3.29 -2.02 -27.38
CA ARG A 98 -3.81 -1.44 -26.14
C ARG A 98 -2.99 -0.24 -25.66
N PHE A 99 -1.72 -0.18 -25.98
CA PHE A 99 -0.78 0.88 -25.59
C PHE A 99 0.00 1.41 -26.82
N PRO A 100 -0.71 2.04 -27.79
CA PRO A 100 -0.15 2.38 -29.10
C PRO A 100 1.02 3.37 -29.05
N HIS A 101 1.08 4.24 -28.03
CA HIS A 101 2.19 5.20 -27.86
C HIS A 101 3.30 4.68 -26.93
N GLY A 102 3.12 3.48 -26.36
CA GLY A 102 4.10 2.83 -25.46
C GLY A 102 4.19 3.42 -24.07
N MET A 103 5.00 2.77 -23.21
CA MET A 103 5.04 3.09 -21.78
C MET A 103 5.73 4.42 -21.46
N LYS A 104 6.69 4.83 -22.27
CA LYS A 104 7.35 6.15 -22.09
C LYS A 104 6.35 7.31 -22.24
N TYR A 105 5.46 7.25 -23.22
CA TYR A 105 4.41 8.25 -23.40
C TYR A 105 3.47 8.31 -22.21
N ILE A 106 3.04 7.14 -21.71
CA ILE A 106 2.18 7.04 -20.52
C ILE A 106 2.89 7.64 -19.29
N ALA A 107 4.16 7.30 -19.10
CA ALA A 107 4.95 7.86 -18.00
C ALA A 107 5.03 9.38 -18.07
N ASP A 108 5.36 9.93 -19.25
CA ASP A 108 5.47 11.40 -19.45
C ASP A 108 4.14 12.10 -19.20
N TYR A 109 3.03 11.49 -19.62
CA TYR A 109 1.69 12.00 -19.36
C TYR A 109 1.36 12.04 -17.86
N ILE A 110 1.64 10.96 -17.14
CA ILE A 110 1.44 10.84 -15.69
C ILE A 110 2.33 11.87 -14.96
N HIS A 111 3.60 11.97 -15.33
CA HIS A 111 4.54 12.93 -14.74
C HIS A 111 4.12 14.38 -15.01
N SER A 112 3.54 14.69 -16.17
CA SER A 112 3.05 16.05 -16.48
C SER A 112 1.95 16.53 -15.53
N ARG A 113 1.34 15.61 -14.77
CA ARG A 113 0.34 15.88 -13.73
C ARG A 113 0.90 15.85 -12.30
N GLY A 114 2.22 15.73 -12.15
CA GLY A 114 2.87 15.59 -10.84
C GLY A 114 2.69 14.22 -10.19
N LEU A 115 2.15 13.24 -10.93
CA LEU A 115 1.96 11.86 -10.48
C LEU A 115 3.19 11.00 -10.82
N LYS A 116 3.24 9.79 -10.28
CA LYS A 116 4.30 8.80 -10.46
C LYS A 116 3.79 7.56 -11.18
N PHE A 117 4.58 7.04 -12.10
CA PHE A 117 4.22 5.88 -12.92
C PHE A 117 4.76 4.59 -12.35
N GLY A 118 3.90 3.57 -12.24
CA GLY A 118 4.28 2.23 -11.79
C GLY A 118 3.97 1.14 -12.82
N MET A 119 4.77 0.07 -12.76
CA MET A 119 4.60 -1.10 -13.61
C MET A 119 4.73 -2.40 -12.82
N TYR A 120 4.55 -3.51 -13.50
CA TYR A 120 4.59 -4.87 -12.97
C TYR A 120 5.52 -5.77 -13.79
N THR A 121 6.17 -6.70 -13.10
CA THR A 121 6.84 -7.86 -13.69
C THR A 121 6.89 -9.03 -12.71
N ASN A 122 7.53 -10.14 -13.12
CA ASN A 122 7.75 -11.32 -12.28
C ASN A 122 9.23 -11.75 -12.37
N VAL A 123 9.80 -12.25 -11.30
CA VAL A 123 11.18 -12.78 -11.29
C VAL A 123 11.33 -14.11 -12.07
N ALA A 124 10.23 -14.78 -12.43
CA ALA A 124 10.22 -16.03 -13.21
C ALA A 124 10.32 -15.79 -14.71
N GLU A 125 10.31 -16.88 -15.51
CA GLU A 125 10.28 -16.85 -16.97
C GLU A 125 9.03 -16.18 -17.53
N VAL A 126 7.91 -16.38 -16.84
CA VAL A 126 6.61 -15.80 -17.20
C VAL A 126 5.95 -15.13 -16.01
N THR A 127 5.09 -14.14 -16.27
CA THR A 127 4.24 -13.50 -15.27
C THR A 127 3.15 -14.46 -14.77
N CYS A 128 2.41 -14.08 -13.72
CA CYS A 128 1.31 -14.88 -13.19
C CYS A 128 0.24 -15.19 -14.27
N MET A 129 0.08 -14.28 -15.25
CA MET A 129 -0.85 -14.42 -16.38
C MET A 129 -0.15 -14.87 -17.68
N ARG A 130 1.03 -15.48 -17.57
CA ARG A 130 1.76 -16.09 -18.69
C ARG A 130 2.19 -15.11 -19.79
N TYR A 131 2.55 -13.89 -19.42
CA TYR A 131 3.32 -12.95 -20.25
C TYR A 131 4.82 -13.10 -19.96
N PRO A 132 5.74 -12.55 -20.77
CA PRO A 132 7.17 -12.63 -20.48
C PRO A 132 7.52 -12.05 -19.12
N GLY A 133 8.16 -12.84 -18.26
CA GLY A 133 8.75 -12.42 -16.98
C GLY A 133 10.20 -12.02 -17.13
N SER A 134 10.86 -11.62 -16.04
CA SER A 134 12.21 -11.02 -16.07
C SER A 134 13.35 -11.99 -15.80
N LYS A 135 13.10 -13.29 -15.58
CA LYS A 135 14.17 -14.28 -15.39
C LYS A 135 15.18 -14.21 -16.54
N ASP A 136 16.46 -14.20 -16.21
CA ASP A 136 17.60 -14.07 -17.12
C ASP A 136 17.68 -12.75 -17.92
N HIS A 137 16.74 -11.81 -17.65
CA HIS A 137 16.66 -10.49 -18.28
C HIS A 137 16.70 -9.31 -17.29
N PHE A 138 17.04 -9.53 -16.02
CA PHE A 138 16.98 -8.50 -14.97
C PHE A 138 17.70 -7.21 -15.36
N TYR A 139 18.87 -7.32 -15.98
CA TYR A 139 19.63 -6.15 -16.45
C TYR A 139 18.92 -5.38 -17.56
N ILE A 140 18.41 -6.08 -18.57
CA ILE A 140 17.74 -5.46 -19.73
C ILE A 140 16.45 -4.79 -19.27
N ASP A 141 15.64 -5.50 -18.47
CA ASP A 141 14.35 -5.02 -18.02
C ASP A 141 14.48 -3.84 -17.04
N SER A 142 15.45 -3.89 -16.11
CA SER A 142 15.72 -2.76 -15.21
C SER A 142 16.08 -1.49 -15.96
N LYS A 143 16.95 -1.58 -16.98
CA LYS A 143 17.26 -0.45 -17.84
C LYS A 143 16.04 0.05 -18.62
N LEU A 144 15.25 -0.86 -19.16
CA LEU A 144 14.05 -0.52 -19.91
C LEU A 144 13.02 0.23 -19.04
N PHE A 145 12.79 -0.24 -17.82
CA PHE A 145 11.91 0.46 -16.87
C PHE A 145 12.45 1.86 -16.52
N ALA A 146 13.75 2.00 -16.33
CA ALA A 146 14.37 3.30 -16.09
C ALA A 146 14.24 4.23 -17.31
N GLU A 147 14.46 3.74 -18.53
CA GLU A 147 14.29 4.47 -19.80
C GLU A 147 12.84 4.93 -20.02
N TRP A 148 11.87 4.11 -19.63
CA TRP A 148 10.44 4.48 -19.68
C TRP A 148 10.03 5.49 -18.61
N GLY A 149 10.87 5.73 -17.61
CA GLY A 149 10.56 6.65 -16.53
C GLY A 149 9.67 6.03 -15.44
N VAL A 150 9.81 4.74 -15.18
CA VAL A 150 9.07 4.04 -14.10
C VAL A 150 9.58 4.49 -12.73
N ASP A 151 8.65 4.81 -11.81
CA ASP A 151 8.93 5.24 -10.43
C ASP A 151 8.60 4.17 -9.39
N TYR A 152 7.82 3.15 -9.77
CA TYR A 152 7.39 2.06 -8.92
C TYR A 152 7.34 0.77 -9.73
N ILE A 153 7.94 -0.30 -9.24
CA ILE A 153 7.87 -1.61 -9.86
C ILE A 153 7.36 -2.65 -8.87
N LYS A 154 6.20 -3.25 -9.17
CA LYS A 154 5.71 -4.44 -8.48
C LYS A 154 6.35 -5.67 -9.11
N VAL A 155 6.98 -6.49 -8.30
CA VAL A 155 7.67 -7.70 -8.74
C VAL A 155 7.07 -8.91 -8.05
N ASP A 156 6.53 -9.82 -8.85
CA ASP A 156 5.88 -11.03 -8.36
C ASP A 156 6.81 -12.24 -8.38
N GLY A 157 6.36 -13.39 -7.83
CA GLY A 157 7.14 -14.63 -7.68
C GLY A 157 6.36 -15.88 -8.10
N CYS A 158 5.43 -15.78 -9.06
CA CYS A 158 4.67 -16.91 -9.55
C CYS A 158 5.57 -17.95 -10.23
N PHE A 159 5.27 -19.24 -10.03
CA PHE A 159 5.85 -20.40 -10.72
C PHE A 159 7.31 -20.70 -10.39
N VAL A 160 7.84 -20.18 -9.29
CA VAL A 160 9.20 -20.47 -8.82
C VAL A 160 9.20 -20.81 -7.33
N GLY A 161 10.17 -21.61 -6.90
CA GLY A 161 10.31 -22.01 -5.51
C GLY A 161 11.05 -20.96 -4.65
N GLU A 162 10.93 -21.11 -3.33
CA GLU A 162 11.48 -20.20 -2.33
C GLU A 162 13.00 -19.98 -2.50
N GLU A 163 13.77 -21.03 -2.75
CA GLU A 163 15.23 -20.92 -2.93
C GLU A 163 15.60 -19.97 -4.08
N PHE A 164 14.85 -20.02 -5.18
CA PHE A 164 15.04 -19.10 -6.29
C PHE A 164 14.63 -17.67 -5.92
N LEU A 165 13.51 -17.50 -5.22
CA LEU A 165 13.02 -16.19 -4.78
C LEU A 165 14.06 -15.47 -3.92
N ASN A 166 14.71 -16.18 -2.99
CA ASN A 166 15.71 -15.62 -2.08
C ASN A 166 16.91 -14.98 -2.80
N THR A 167 17.22 -15.43 -4.02
CA THR A 167 18.30 -14.88 -4.82
C THR A 167 17.81 -13.92 -5.90
N ALA A 168 16.68 -14.21 -6.53
CA ALA A 168 16.17 -13.46 -7.67
C ALA A 168 15.75 -12.04 -7.29
N TYR A 169 15.02 -11.87 -6.17
CA TYR A 169 14.62 -10.55 -5.70
C TYR A 169 15.82 -9.65 -5.37
N ILE A 170 16.85 -10.20 -4.73
CA ILE A 170 18.07 -9.47 -4.41
C ILE A 170 18.77 -9.02 -5.70
N LYS A 171 18.97 -9.93 -6.65
CA LYS A 171 19.63 -9.63 -7.93
C LYS A 171 18.84 -8.59 -8.73
N PHE A 172 17.52 -8.73 -8.82
CA PHE A 172 16.72 -7.78 -9.56
C PHE A 172 16.76 -6.38 -8.92
N GLY A 173 16.67 -6.30 -7.59
CA GLY A 173 16.83 -5.03 -6.85
C GLY A 173 18.20 -4.38 -7.10
N GLN A 174 19.28 -5.16 -7.16
CA GLN A 174 20.62 -4.65 -7.50
C GLN A 174 20.68 -4.06 -8.92
N HIS A 175 20.05 -4.71 -9.90
CA HIS A 175 19.98 -4.18 -11.27
C HIS A 175 19.13 -2.93 -11.37
N LEU A 176 17.99 -2.85 -10.66
CA LEU A 176 17.17 -1.63 -10.56
C LEU A 176 18.01 -0.47 -9.98
N ASN A 177 18.69 -0.70 -8.86
CA ASN A 177 19.51 0.32 -8.21
C ASN A 177 20.68 0.77 -9.12
N ALA A 178 21.28 -0.13 -9.88
CA ALA A 178 22.37 0.17 -10.80
C ALA A 178 21.95 1.07 -11.99
N THR A 179 20.66 1.24 -12.24
CA THR A 179 20.16 2.19 -13.25
C THR A 179 20.36 3.65 -12.86
N GLY A 180 20.52 3.94 -11.56
CA GLY A 180 20.60 5.28 -11.01
C GLY A 180 19.24 6.00 -10.93
N ARG A 181 18.14 5.41 -11.45
CA ARG A 181 16.80 5.95 -11.28
C ARG A 181 16.22 5.53 -9.94
N PRO A 182 15.64 6.47 -9.13
CA PRO A 182 14.96 6.13 -7.91
C PRO A 182 13.62 5.45 -8.23
N ILE A 183 13.53 4.13 -8.00
CA ILE A 183 12.36 3.30 -8.27
C ILE A 183 11.95 2.62 -6.96
N VAL A 184 10.67 2.76 -6.56
CA VAL A 184 10.12 1.98 -5.45
C VAL A 184 10.05 0.52 -5.86
N TYR A 185 10.73 -0.34 -5.11
CA TYR A 185 10.80 -1.77 -5.35
C TYR A 185 9.80 -2.52 -4.45
N SER A 186 8.64 -2.85 -5.00
CA SER A 186 7.56 -3.57 -4.29
C SER A 186 7.66 -5.06 -4.54
N CYS A 187 8.15 -5.79 -3.53
CA CYS A 187 8.37 -7.24 -3.61
C CYS A 187 7.16 -8.01 -3.11
N SER A 188 6.65 -8.95 -3.89
CA SER A 188 5.65 -9.92 -3.44
C SER A 188 6.26 -11.11 -2.67
N TRP A 189 7.56 -11.09 -2.42
CA TRP A 189 8.31 -12.18 -1.78
C TRP A 189 7.68 -12.69 -0.47
N PRO A 190 7.28 -11.85 0.51
CA PRO A 190 6.68 -12.35 1.75
C PRO A 190 5.40 -13.15 1.53
N TYR A 191 4.62 -12.81 0.50
CA TYR A 191 3.40 -13.54 0.15
C TYR A 191 3.65 -15.02 -0.16
N TYR A 192 4.79 -15.34 -0.79
CA TYR A 192 5.13 -16.71 -1.20
C TYR A 192 5.79 -17.53 -0.09
N ILE A 193 6.30 -16.88 0.95
CA ILE A 193 6.96 -17.54 2.09
C ILE A 193 5.97 -17.77 3.23
N GLU A 194 5.18 -16.77 3.59
CA GLU A 194 4.36 -16.78 4.80
C GLU A 194 2.87 -17.06 4.55
N PHE A 195 2.46 -17.35 3.31
CA PHE A 195 1.04 -17.51 2.93
C PHE A 195 0.15 -16.33 3.37
N ILE A 196 0.70 -15.13 3.41
CA ILE A 196 -0.06 -13.93 3.74
C ILE A 196 -1.07 -13.65 2.63
N HIS A 197 -2.36 -13.70 2.96
CA HIS A 197 -3.42 -13.35 2.00
C HIS A 197 -3.32 -11.87 1.61
N LYS A 198 -2.94 -11.60 0.36
CA LYS A 198 -2.98 -10.26 -0.21
C LYS A 198 -4.44 -9.78 -0.23
N LYS A 199 -4.72 -8.71 0.50
CA LYS A 199 -5.98 -8.00 0.39
C LYS A 199 -5.71 -6.68 -0.34
N THR A 200 -6.49 -6.40 -1.37
CA THR A 200 -6.45 -5.14 -2.12
C THR A 200 -7.51 -4.21 -1.55
N LEU A 201 -7.24 -2.90 -1.54
CA LEU A 201 -8.24 -1.91 -1.16
C LEU A 201 -9.33 -1.87 -2.26
N ILE A 202 -10.53 -2.40 -1.95
CA ILE A 202 -11.62 -2.64 -2.91
C ILE A 202 -12.76 -1.60 -2.84
N LEU A 203 -12.52 -0.42 -2.28
CA LEU A 203 -13.46 0.70 -2.38
C LEU A 203 -13.72 1.02 -3.86
N GLY A 204 -14.93 1.42 -4.21
CA GLY A 204 -15.34 1.70 -5.59
C GLY A 204 -15.66 0.46 -6.43
N THR A 205 -15.73 -0.72 -5.84
CA THR A 205 -16.17 -1.95 -6.54
C THR A 205 -17.69 -2.13 -6.53
N GLY A 206 -18.41 -1.37 -5.67
CA GLY A 206 -19.85 -1.51 -5.43
C GLY A 206 -20.22 -2.77 -4.65
N SER A 207 -19.26 -3.42 -4.00
CA SER A 207 -19.47 -4.66 -3.24
C SER A 207 -19.57 -4.46 -1.73
N LEU A 208 -19.29 -3.26 -1.23
CA LEU A 208 -19.30 -2.91 0.19
C LEU A 208 -20.44 -1.95 0.51
N THR A 209 -21.02 -2.09 1.70
CA THR A 209 -21.87 -1.05 2.30
C THR A 209 -21.00 0.13 2.79
N ASP A 210 -21.63 1.25 3.15
CA ASP A 210 -20.91 2.40 3.72
C ASP A 210 -20.16 2.02 5.01
N ASN A 211 -20.78 1.21 5.88
CA ASN A 211 -20.15 0.72 7.10
C ASN A 211 -18.94 -0.16 6.78
N GLN A 212 -19.10 -1.14 5.88
CA GLN A 212 -18.03 -2.02 5.46
C GLN A 212 -16.88 -1.24 4.77
N SER A 213 -17.19 -0.17 4.04
CA SER A 213 -16.20 0.73 3.45
C SER A 213 -15.38 1.45 4.53
N ARG A 214 -16.03 1.91 5.61
CA ARG A 214 -15.31 2.47 6.79
C ARG A 214 -14.41 1.43 7.44
N VAL A 215 -14.92 0.23 7.70
CA VAL A 215 -14.11 -0.86 8.27
C VAL A 215 -12.89 -1.15 7.39
N HIS A 216 -13.11 -1.25 6.08
CA HIS A 216 -12.05 -1.58 5.14
C HIS A 216 -10.91 -0.56 5.16
N ILE A 217 -11.22 0.75 5.02
CA ILE A 217 -10.19 1.78 5.07
C ILE A 217 -9.54 1.89 6.45
N ALA A 218 -10.32 1.76 7.54
CA ALA A 218 -9.81 1.82 8.90
C ALA A 218 -8.73 0.75 9.15
N VAL A 219 -8.97 -0.49 8.72
CA VAL A 219 -7.99 -1.58 8.87
C VAL A 219 -6.70 -1.28 8.10
N TYR A 220 -6.79 -0.76 6.86
CA TYR A 220 -5.60 -0.36 6.09
C TYR A 220 -4.82 0.76 6.78
N VAL A 221 -5.52 1.76 7.30
CA VAL A 221 -4.92 2.89 8.04
C VAL A 221 -4.22 2.41 9.31
N MET A 222 -4.85 1.53 10.08
CA MET A 222 -4.28 0.99 11.32
C MET A 222 -3.07 0.08 11.03
N LEU A 223 -3.08 -0.67 9.96
CA LEU A 223 -1.97 -1.53 9.54
C LEU A 223 -0.78 -0.76 8.93
N ALA A 224 -0.90 0.56 8.71
CA ALA A 224 0.05 1.32 7.90
C ALA A 224 0.28 0.64 6.53
N ALA A 225 -0.79 0.09 5.94
CA ALA A 225 -0.72 -0.58 4.65
C ALA A 225 -0.74 0.43 3.50
N PRO A 226 -0.13 0.10 2.34
CA PRO A 226 -0.26 0.93 1.15
C PRO A 226 -1.72 1.16 0.77
N LEU A 227 -2.11 2.43 0.61
CA LEU A 227 -3.45 2.81 0.16
C LEU A 227 -3.49 2.80 -1.38
N LEU A 228 -3.40 1.62 -1.96
CA LEU A 228 -3.46 1.41 -3.41
C LEU A 228 -4.88 0.97 -3.80
N LEU A 229 -5.65 1.93 -4.32
CA LEU A 229 -6.98 1.67 -4.87
C LEU A 229 -6.88 0.71 -6.05
N SER A 230 -7.85 -0.18 -6.19
CA SER A 230 -7.85 -1.12 -7.30
C SER A 230 -9.29 -1.32 -7.82
N CYS A 231 -9.87 -0.24 -8.32
CA CYS A 231 -11.27 -0.12 -8.67
C CYS A 231 -11.46 0.66 -9.99
N ASP A 232 -12.68 0.68 -10.47
CA ASP A 232 -13.11 1.63 -11.51
C ASP A 232 -13.39 2.99 -10.86
N MET A 233 -12.54 3.97 -11.11
CA MET A 233 -12.65 5.32 -10.51
C MET A 233 -14.00 6.01 -10.80
N LYS A 234 -14.71 5.60 -11.85
CA LYS A 234 -16.05 6.11 -12.20
C LYS A 234 -17.17 5.53 -11.32
N LYS A 235 -16.87 4.48 -10.54
CA LYS A 235 -17.84 3.81 -9.67
C LYS A 235 -17.68 4.18 -8.21
N ILE A 236 -16.67 4.93 -7.85
CA ILE A 236 -16.48 5.43 -6.50
C ILE A 236 -17.64 6.35 -6.16
N THR A 237 -18.36 6.05 -5.08
CA THR A 237 -19.45 6.87 -4.56
C THR A 237 -18.90 8.13 -3.90
N ASP A 238 -19.72 9.16 -3.75
CA ASP A 238 -19.34 10.39 -3.03
C ASP A 238 -18.92 10.08 -1.59
N TYR A 239 -19.56 9.10 -0.95
CA TYR A 239 -19.21 8.66 0.39
C TYR A 239 -17.82 8.00 0.44
N GLU A 240 -17.55 7.05 -0.45
CA GLU A 240 -16.23 6.42 -0.54
C GLU A 240 -15.14 7.45 -0.88
N LYS A 241 -15.44 8.42 -1.76
CA LYS A 241 -14.52 9.53 -2.06
C LYS A 241 -14.22 10.37 -0.82
N GLN A 242 -15.23 10.69 0.00
CA GLN A 242 -15.03 11.39 1.28
C GLN A 242 -14.13 10.60 2.25
N LEU A 243 -14.28 9.28 2.33
CA LEU A 243 -13.41 8.43 3.14
C LEU A 243 -11.96 8.45 2.65
N LEU A 244 -11.76 8.30 1.32
CA LEU A 244 -10.44 8.26 0.69
C LEU A 244 -9.70 9.59 0.80
N LEU A 245 -10.41 10.71 0.78
CA LEU A 245 -9.86 12.07 0.90
C LEU A 245 -9.88 12.62 2.34
N ASN A 246 -10.23 11.79 3.34
CA ASN A 246 -10.19 12.19 4.73
C ASN A 246 -8.75 12.34 5.23
N LEU A 247 -8.29 13.59 5.37
CA LEU A 247 -6.92 13.91 5.75
C LEU A 247 -6.54 13.41 7.14
N ASP A 248 -7.49 13.24 8.06
CA ASP A 248 -7.21 12.71 9.40
C ASP A 248 -6.92 11.20 9.33
N LEU A 249 -7.64 10.44 8.50
CA LEU A 249 -7.33 9.03 8.21
C LEU A 249 -5.98 8.89 7.50
N ILE A 250 -5.74 9.73 6.51
CA ILE A 250 -4.47 9.74 5.77
C ILE A 250 -3.30 10.06 6.70
N ALA A 251 -3.45 11.03 7.61
CA ALA A 251 -2.41 11.38 8.59
C ALA A 251 -2.04 10.19 9.49
N ILE A 252 -3.02 9.38 9.91
CA ILE A 252 -2.77 8.16 10.68
C ILE A 252 -2.06 7.10 9.83
N ALA A 253 -2.47 6.92 8.56
CA ALA A 253 -1.86 5.97 7.62
C ALA A 253 -0.41 6.34 7.28
N GLN A 254 -0.17 7.63 7.05
CA GLN A 254 1.10 8.22 6.59
C GLN A 254 1.99 8.70 7.74
N ASP A 255 1.72 8.27 8.96
CA ASP A 255 2.51 8.68 10.11
C ASP A 255 3.97 8.25 9.99
N SER A 256 4.90 9.19 10.24
CA SER A 256 6.33 8.99 10.01
C SER A 256 7.02 8.06 11.01
N LEU A 257 6.32 7.61 12.08
CA LEU A 257 6.84 6.53 12.93
C LEU A 257 6.88 5.20 12.19
N GLY A 258 6.08 5.01 11.13
CA GLY A 258 6.02 3.79 10.34
C GLY A 258 5.53 2.56 11.13
N VAL A 259 4.89 2.76 12.29
CA VAL A 259 4.45 1.68 13.18
C VAL A 259 3.05 1.25 12.81
N MET A 260 2.84 -0.05 12.61
CA MET A 260 1.49 -0.60 12.44
C MET A 260 0.78 -0.77 13.79
N GLY A 261 -0.55 -0.70 13.78
CA GLY A 261 -1.39 -0.96 14.93
C GLY A 261 -1.37 -2.44 15.36
N LYS A 262 -1.68 -2.68 16.62
CA LYS A 262 -1.82 -4.02 17.20
C LYS A 262 -3.29 -4.29 17.52
N PRO A 263 -3.83 -5.48 17.17
CA PRO A 263 -5.18 -5.86 17.52
C PRO A 263 -5.26 -6.44 18.95
N TYR A 264 -6.36 -6.16 19.62
CA TYR A 264 -6.75 -6.72 20.91
C TYR A 264 -8.22 -7.11 20.83
N GLU A 265 -8.58 -8.26 21.36
CA GLU A 265 -9.99 -8.64 21.48
C GLU A 265 -10.63 -7.97 22.71
N LEU A 266 -11.80 -7.36 22.49
CA LEU A 266 -12.67 -6.87 23.55
C LEU A 266 -13.87 -7.82 23.75
N GLN A 267 -14.78 -7.43 24.66
CA GLN A 267 -16.06 -8.12 24.83
C GLN A 267 -16.86 -8.09 23.52
N ASN A 268 -17.77 -9.04 23.36
CA ASN A 268 -18.74 -9.11 22.24
C ASN A 268 -18.08 -9.19 20.85
N SER A 269 -16.88 -9.82 20.76
CA SER A 269 -16.16 -10.02 19.50
C SER A 269 -15.81 -8.72 18.74
N VAL A 270 -15.71 -7.59 19.46
CA VAL A 270 -15.18 -6.35 18.90
C VAL A 270 -13.66 -6.37 18.98
N THR A 271 -13.00 -6.10 17.87
CA THR A 271 -11.54 -5.97 17.83
C THR A 271 -11.13 -4.51 18.01
N LEU A 272 -10.30 -4.25 19.02
CA LEU A 272 -9.66 -2.95 19.23
C LEU A 272 -8.28 -2.94 18.61
N TRP A 273 -8.08 -2.11 17.59
CA TRP A 273 -6.75 -1.80 17.05
C TRP A 273 -6.16 -0.60 17.76
N VAL A 274 -4.90 -0.68 18.16
CA VAL A 274 -4.17 0.39 18.86
C VAL A 274 -2.92 0.75 18.08
N LYS A 275 -2.83 1.99 17.59
CA LYS A 275 -1.71 2.48 16.78
C LYS A 275 -1.11 3.76 17.39
N PRO A 276 0.14 3.75 17.86
CA PRO A 276 0.85 4.96 18.23
C PRO A 276 1.28 5.75 16.98
N HIS A 277 1.22 7.08 17.07
CA HIS A 277 1.63 7.98 15.99
C HIS A 277 1.98 9.39 16.50
N LEU A 278 2.37 10.29 15.62
CA LEU A 278 2.58 11.70 15.91
C LEU A 278 1.24 12.49 15.94
N PRO A 279 1.16 13.66 16.59
CA PRO A 279 2.25 14.32 17.32
C PRO A 279 2.57 13.67 18.65
N ARG A 280 3.77 13.97 19.17
CA ARG A 280 4.19 13.62 20.53
C ARG A 280 4.15 14.84 21.42
N LYS A 281 3.91 14.66 22.71
CA LYS A 281 4.21 15.65 23.75
C LYS A 281 5.57 15.31 24.39
N GLY A 282 6.59 16.08 24.05
CA GLY A 282 7.97 15.74 24.39
C GLY A 282 8.42 14.42 23.76
N ASP A 283 9.44 13.77 24.35
CA ASP A 283 9.98 12.52 23.82
C ASP A 283 9.26 11.25 24.33
N LYS A 284 8.30 11.40 25.22
CA LYS A 284 7.69 10.28 25.96
C LYS A 284 6.26 9.92 25.55
N TYR A 285 5.45 10.89 25.13
CA TYR A 285 4.02 10.71 24.95
C TYR A 285 3.64 10.81 23.49
N HIS A 286 3.09 9.74 22.94
CA HIS A 286 2.59 9.70 21.57
C HIS A 286 1.09 9.94 21.54
N SER A 287 0.60 10.51 20.45
CA SER A 287 -0.78 10.36 20.07
C SER A 287 -1.05 8.89 19.72
N VAL A 288 -2.26 8.42 20.01
CA VAL A 288 -2.62 7.01 19.79
C VAL A 288 -4.01 6.95 19.17
N SER A 289 -4.15 6.21 18.08
CA SER A 289 -5.46 5.91 17.51
C SER A 289 -5.96 4.55 17.97
N PHE A 290 -7.24 4.52 18.35
CA PHE A 290 -8.01 3.35 18.69
C PHE A 290 -9.09 3.14 17.65
N ALA A 291 -9.05 2.03 16.92
CA ALA A 291 -10.12 1.64 15.99
C ALA A 291 -10.87 0.44 16.56
N LEU A 292 -12.14 0.64 16.90
CA LEU A 292 -13.04 -0.39 17.39
C LEU A 292 -13.80 -0.97 16.21
N VAL A 293 -13.48 -2.19 15.82
CA VAL A 293 -14.05 -2.86 14.64
C VAL A 293 -15.06 -3.91 15.10
N ASN A 294 -16.31 -3.76 14.67
CA ASN A 294 -17.37 -4.72 14.84
C ASN A 294 -17.72 -5.37 13.50
N LEU A 295 -17.47 -6.65 13.36
CA LEU A 295 -17.81 -7.43 12.15
C LEU A 295 -19.12 -8.25 12.34
N GLN A 296 -19.81 -8.09 13.47
CA GLN A 296 -21.07 -8.78 13.74
C GLN A 296 -22.24 -8.05 13.08
N SER A 297 -23.31 -8.78 12.83
CA SER A 297 -24.57 -8.25 12.26
C SER A 297 -25.41 -7.41 13.21
N GLU A 298 -24.98 -7.23 14.46
CA GLU A 298 -25.65 -6.44 15.49
C GLU A 298 -24.68 -5.45 16.11
N SER A 299 -25.20 -4.32 16.64
CA SER A 299 -24.39 -3.37 17.39
C SER A 299 -23.84 -4.00 18.67
N SER A 300 -22.68 -3.56 19.11
CA SER A 300 -22.02 -4.08 20.30
C SER A 300 -21.55 -2.95 21.20
N SER A 301 -22.01 -2.96 22.45
CA SER A 301 -21.50 -2.05 23.49
C SER A 301 -20.24 -2.62 24.10
N VAL A 302 -19.18 -1.84 24.09
CA VAL A 302 -17.87 -2.20 24.66
C VAL A 302 -17.31 -1.09 25.53
N SER A 303 -16.43 -1.47 26.45
CA SER A 303 -15.70 -0.53 27.29
C SER A 303 -14.23 -0.91 27.37
N PHE A 304 -13.38 0.09 27.35
CA PHE A 304 -11.94 -0.09 27.51
C PHE A 304 -11.31 1.08 28.27
N THR A 305 -10.19 0.80 28.93
CA THR A 305 -9.40 1.82 29.64
C THR A 305 -8.13 2.12 28.86
N PRO A 306 -7.92 3.35 28.36
CA PRO A 306 -6.76 3.70 27.53
C PRO A 306 -5.43 3.34 28.16
N GLY A 307 -5.26 3.52 29.47
CA GLY A 307 -4.03 3.17 30.20
C GLY A 307 -3.63 1.69 30.12
N SER A 308 -4.55 0.79 29.76
CA SER A 308 -4.24 -0.63 29.54
C SER A 308 -3.47 -0.91 28.26
N TYR A 309 -3.34 0.07 27.38
CA TYR A 309 -2.76 -0.05 26.02
C TYR A 309 -1.50 0.81 25.83
N SER A 310 -0.65 0.88 26.86
CA SER A 310 0.65 1.56 26.82
C SER A 310 0.58 3.10 26.68
N LEU A 311 -0.56 3.71 26.97
CA LEU A 311 -0.66 5.15 27.13
C LEU A 311 -0.08 5.57 28.49
N ASN A 312 0.68 6.66 28.54
CA ASN A 312 1.47 7.01 29.71
C ASN A 312 1.49 8.53 30.05
N SER A 313 0.71 9.38 29.35
CA SER A 313 0.61 10.80 29.73
C SER A 313 -0.13 10.94 31.04
N THR A 314 0.55 11.44 32.05
CA THR A 314 -0.02 11.69 33.39
C THR A 314 -1.03 12.82 33.41
N ASP A 315 -0.92 13.76 32.47
CA ASP A 315 -1.86 14.89 32.30
C ASP A 315 -3.15 14.44 31.60
N GLY A 316 -3.16 13.24 30.99
CA GLY A 316 -4.28 12.69 30.26
C GLY A 316 -4.24 12.92 28.76
N TYR A 317 -5.37 12.74 28.11
CA TYR A 317 -5.52 12.81 26.68
C TYR A 317 -6.82 13.49 26.25
N THR A 318 -6.76 14.23 25.15
CA THR A 318 -7.94 14.71 24.42
C THR A 318 -8.40 13.62 23.44
N VAL A 319 -9.66 13.22 23.48
CA VAL A 319 -10.25 12.22 22.59
C VAL A 319 -11.00 12.89 21.45
N MET A 320 -10.62 12.57 20.22
CA MET A 320 -11.27 13.03 18.98
C MET A 320 -11.85 11.85 18.21
N ASP A 321 -13.09 11.97 17.75
CA ASP A 321 -13.67 11.06 16.75
C ASP A 321 -13.19 11.49 15.36
N ILE A 322 -12.54 10.57 14.64
CA ILE A 322 -11.86 10.86 13.35
C ILE A 322 -12.86 10.92 12.20
N PHE A 323 -13.90 10.09 12.21
CA PHE A 323 -14.91 10.13 11.15
C PHE A 323 -15.83 11.34 11.28
N GLN A 324 -16.22 11.70 12.51
CA GLN A 324 -17.07 12.85 12.78
C GLN A 324 -16.29 14.17 12.92
N ARG A 325 -14.96 14.10 13.05
CA ARG A 325 -14.04 15.24 13.30
C ARG A 325 -14.48 16.04 14.54
N LYS A 326 -14.88 15.33 15.59
CA LYS A 326 -15.51 15.90 16.77
C LYS A 326 -14.72 15.61 18.03
N PHE A 327 -14.54 16.64 18.86
CA PHE A 327 -14.09 16.48 20.24
C PHE A 327 -15.13 15.68 21.03
N ILE A 328 -14.69 14.64 21.72
CA ILE A 328 -15.54 13.82 22.59
C ILE A 328 -15.41 14.26 24.05
N ARG A 329 -14.22 14.13 24.63
CA ARG A 329 -13.89 14.54 25.98
C ARG A 329 -12.38 14.43 26.26
N ASN A 330 -11.94 14.94 27.39
CA ASN A 330 -10.65 14.58 27.95
C ASN A 330 -10.76 13.33 28.82
N VAL A 331 -9.69 12.54 28.87
CA VAL A 331 -9.62 11.31 29.66
C VAL A 331 -8.26 11.22 30.37
N THR A 332 -8.27 10.61 31.54
CA THR A 332 -7.05 10.15 32.24
C THR A 332 -6.75 8.70 31.86
N LEU A 333 -5.61 8.20 32.31
CA LEU A 333 -5.21 6.79 32.08
C LEU A 333 -6.16 5.78 32.76
N ARG A 334 -6.92 6.22 33.77
CA ARG A 334 -7.82 5.35 34.58
C ARG A 334 -9.27 5.43 34.13
N ASP A 335 -9.61 6.40 33.29
CA ASP A 335 -10.99 6.55 32.82
C ASP A 335 -11.36 5.41 31.88
N SER A 336 -12.60 4.97 31.94
CA SER A 336 -13.17 4.03 30.97
C SER A 336 -13.84 4.79 29.84
N ILE A 337 -13.60 4.35 28.61
CA ILE A 337 -14.33 4.78 27.42
C ILE A 337 -15.34 3.68 27.08
N SER A 338 -16.62 4.01 27.18
CA SER A 338 -17.73 3.13 26.80
C SER A 338 -18.34 3.65 25.51
N VAL A 339 -18.56 2.75 24.55
CA VAL A 339 -19.07 3.10 23.23
C VAL A 339 -19.88 1.95 22.63
N GLU A 340 -20.93 2.28 21.90
CA GLU A 340 -21.67 1.35 21.07
C GLU A 340 -21.10 1.38 19.64
N VAL A 341 -20.56 0.26 19.18
CA VAL A 341 -20.03 0.11 17.81
C VAL A 341 -21.14 -0.50 16.95
N PRO A 342 -21.61 0.20 15.90
CA PRO A 342 -22.67 -0.31 15.05
C PRO A 342 -22.32 -1.65 14.37
N ALA A 343 -23.34 -2.34 13.86
CA ALA A 343 -23.17 -3.57 13.09
C ALA A 343 -22.31 -3.35 11.85
N GLU A 344 -21.37 -4.27 11.58
CA GLU A 344 -20.47 -4.26 10.43
C GLU A 344 -19.76 -2.91 10.22
N ASP A 345 -19.34 -2.24 11.34
CA ASP A 345 -18.83 -0.88 11.31
C ASP A 345 -17.57 -0.70 12.18
N VAL A 346 -17.03 0.51 12.18
CA VAL A 346 -15.85 0.91 12.94
C VAL A 346 -15.99 2.32 13.51
N ILE A 347 -15.46 2.52 14.70
CA ILE A 347 -15.26 3.86 15.29
C ILE A 347 -13.75 4.07 15.46
N ILE A 348 -13.24 5.23 15.04
CA ILE A 348 -11.85 5.59 15.28
C ILE A 348 -11.78 6.80 16.20
N TYR A 349 -11.19 6.59 17.37
CA TYR A 349 -10.79 7.66 18.28
C TYR A 349 -9.29 7.88 18.23
N THR A 350 -8.87 9.13 18.05
CA THR A 350 -7.48 9.52 18.26
C THR A 350 -7.35 10.26 19.58
N LEU A 351 -6.40 9.84 20.39
CA LEU A 351 -6.06 10.38 21.68
C LEU A 351 -4.77 11.20 21.56
N PHE A 352 -4.88 12.52 21.77
CA PHE A 352 -3.76 13.45 21.79
C PHE A 352 -3.35 13.73 23.23
N PRO A 353 -2.05 13.60 23.61
CA PRO A 353 -1.61 13.87 24.98
C PRO A 353 -1.80 15.34 25.33
N LEU A 354 -2.37 15.60 26.54
CA LEU A 354 -2.61 16.93 27.11
C LEU A 354 -1.32 17.59 27.60
#